data_1f966f27a47fe9f726fb375d2424781a
#
_entry.id   1f966f27a47fe9f726fb375d2424781a
#
_cell.length_a   1.000
_cell.length_b   1.000
_cell.length_c   1.000
_cell.angle_alpha   90.00
_cell.angle_beta   90.00
_cell.angle_gamma   90.00
#
_symmetry.space_group_name_H-M   'P 1'
#
loop_
_entity.id
_entity.type
_entity.pdbx_description
1 polymer ?
#
loop_
_entity_poly.entity_id
_entity_poly.type
_entity_poly.pdbx_seq_one_letter_code
_entity_poly.pdbx_strand_id
1 'polypeptide(L)'
;MSQRPSQRESAIGALFGVLGQLSLGTSGTTVKRNATLPERVSDHAMAILRDGEMGEPEVSLSPLTYHWQHQVAIELFVADADASERDARMDSLLVELAALIEADRTLGGVIEYADIGPPKFDELAPDGSSGIKACLLPVVLHYSSAGPLN
;
A
#
# COMPACT_ATOMS: atom_id res chain seq x y z
N MET A 1 -16.16 -0.81 -25.81
CA MET A 1 -16.79 -1.17 -24.53
C MET A 1 -15.72 -1.48 -23.49
N SER A 2 -15.67 -0.72 -22.42
CA SER A 2 -14.72 -0.99 -21.36
C SER A 2 -15.24 -2.12 -20.48
N GLN A 3 -14.41 -3.10 -20.22
CA GLN A 3 -14.73 -4.15 -19.25
C GLN A 3 -14.68 -3.58 -17.83
N ARG A 4 -15.60 -4.08 -16.99
CA ARG A 4 -15.52 -3.76 -15.56
C ARG A 4 -14.28 -4.45 -14.98
N PRO A 5 -13.46 -3.76 -14.20
CA PRO A 5 -12.28 -4.39 -13.58
C PRO A 5 -12.72 -5.49 -12.61
N SER A 6 -11.83 -6.45 -12.36
CA SER A 6 -12.06 -7.47 -11.36
C SER A 6 -12.15 -6.84 -9.96
N GLN A 7 -12.73 -7.56 -9.01
CA GLN A 7 -12.79 -7.09 -7.62
C GLN A 7 -11.39 -6.87 -7.06
N ARG A 8 -10.45 -7.75 -7.42
CA ARG A 8 -9.03 -7.60 -7.05
C ARG A 8 -8.48 -6.27 -7.55
N GLU A 9 -8.66 -5.96 -8.82
CA GLU A 9 -8.14 -4.72 -9.41
C GLU A 9 -8.83 -3.49 -8.81
N SER A 10 -10.13 -3.58 -8.56
CA SER A 10 -10.88 -2.50 -7.92
C SER A 10 -10.38 -2.23 -6.51
N ALA A 11 -10.08 -3.29 -5.76
CA ALA A 11 -9.57 -3.18 -4.39
C ALA A 11 -8.18 -2.51 -4.36
N ILE A 12 -7.27 -2.97 -5.22
CA ILE A 12 -5.92 -2.41 -5.29
C ILE A 12 -5.97 -0.96 -5.79
N GLY A 13 -6.78 -0.70 -6.82
CA GLY A 13 -6.94 0.64 -7.37
C GLY A 13 -7.51 1.63 -6.37
N ALA A 14 -8.45 1.18 -5.53
CA ALA A 14 -9.02 2.01 -4.48
C ALA A 14 -7.97 2.37 -3.42
N LEU A 15 -7.15 1.40 -3.02
CA LEU A 15 -6.04 1.67 -2.10
C LEU A 15 -5.03 2.62 -2.72
N PHE A 16 -4.70 2.43 -4.00
CA PHE A 16 -3.80 3.33 -4.71
C PHE A 16 -4.33 4.77 -4.73
N GLY A 17 -5.64 4.93 -4.91
CA GLY A 17 -6.29 6.24 -4.86
C GLY A 17 -6.16 6.91 -3.49
N VAL A 18 -6.31 6.14 -2.41
CA VAL A 18 -6.10 6.65 -1.05
C VAL A 18 -4.65 7.07 -0.84
N LEU A 19 -3.69 6.25 -1.30
CA LEU A 19 -2.26 6.57 -1.21
C LEU A 19 -1.91 7.84 -1.99
N GLY A 20 -2.62 8.12 -3.07
CA GLY A 20 -2.42 9.34 -3.86
C GLY A 20 -2.59 10.62 -3.05
N GLN A 21 -3.33 10.57 -1.95
CA GLN A 21 -3.50 11.72 -1.06
C GLN A 21 -2.19 12.10 -0.34
N LEU A 22 -1.24 11.18 -0.25
CA LEU A 22 0.09 11.47 0.31
C LEU A 22 0.84 12.51 -0.53
N SER A 23 0.63 12.53 -1.85
CA SER A 23 1.27 13.51 -2.72
C SER A 23 0.71 14.92 -2.52
N LEU A 24 -0.51 15.03 -2.00
CA LEU A 24 -1.19 16.30 -1.70
C LEU A 24 -0.94 16.76 -0.27
N GLY A 25 -0.40 15.89 0.58
CA GLY A 25 -0.14 16.22 1.98
C GLY A 25 1.18 16.95 2.18
N THR A 26 1.51 17.21 3.44
CA THR A 26 2.73 17.92 3.83
C THR A 26 4.00 17.17 3.48
N SER A 27 3.93 15.84 3.34
CA SER A 27 5.09 15.01 3.01
C SER A 27 5.52 15.12 1.54
N GLY A 28 4.59 15.50 0.64
CA GLY A 28 4.87 15.57 -0.79
C GLY A 28 5.35 14.24 -1.37
N THR A 29 4.81 13.14 -0.88
CA THR A 29 5.26 11.79 -1.24
C THR A 29 4.87 11.42 -2.66
N THR A 30 5.84 10.96 -3.47
CA THR A 30 5.57 10.39 -4.79
C THR A 30 5.02 8.97 -4.62
N VAL A 31 3.88 8.67 -5.24
CA VAL A 31 3.21 7.37 -5.11
C VAL A 31 3.22 6.66 -6.46
N LYS A 32 3.69 5.41 -6.46
CA LYS A 32 3.75 4.56 -7.66
C LYS A 32 3.18 3.18 -7.36
N ARG A 33 2.82 2.45 -8.41
CA ARG A 33 2.34 1.07 -8.30
C ARG A 33 3.27 0.15 -9.09
N ASN A 34 3.75 -0.94 -8.45
CA ASN A 34 4.60 -1.97 -9.05
C ASN A 34 5.85 -1.45 -9.76
N ALA A 35 6.35 -0.30 -9.34
CA ALA A 35 7.55 0.28 -9.92
C ALA A 35 8.81 -0.46 -9.45
N THR A 36 9.89 -0.36 -10.24
CA THR A 36 11.19 -0.87 -9.81
C THR A 36 11.70 -0.05 -8.61
N LEU A 37 12.57 -0.66 -7.81
CA LEU A 37 13.16 0.04 -6.67
C LEU A 37 13.93 1.26 -7.16
N PRO A 38 13.76 2.42 -6.51
CA PRO A 38 14.41 3.65 -6.94
C PRO A 38 15.90 3.62 -6.62
N GLU A 39 16.72 4.10 -7.56
CA GLU A 39 18.14 4.33 -7.28
C GLU A 39 18.35 5.55 -6.40
N ARG A 40 17.40 6.49 -6.47
CA ARG A 40 17.33 7.63 -5.56
C ARG A 40 15.87 8.00 -5.34
N VAL A 41 15.61 8.58 -4.19
CA VAL A 41 14.27 9.03 -3.81
C VAL A 41 14.14 10.51 -4.14
N SER A 42 13.24 10.83 -5.06
CA SER A 42 12.90 12.21 -5.39
C SER A 42 11.94 12.76 -4.34
N ASP A 43 11.96 14.09 -4.17
CA ASP A 43 11.01 14.82 -3.31
C ASP A 43 10.95 14.33 -1.86
N HIS A 44 12.06 13.77 -1.38
CA HIS A 44 12.26 13.36 0.02
C HIS A 44 11.50 12.11 0.44
N ALA A 45 10.45 11.68 -0.27
CA ALA A 45 9.70 10.48 0.09
C ALA A 45 9.06 9.83 -1.14
N MET A 46 8.93 8.50 -1.09
CA MET A 46 8.29 7.72 -2.16
C MET A 46 7.55 6.54 -1.54
N ALA A 47 6.38 6.23 -2.07
CA ALA A 47 5.61 5.05 -1.71
C ALA A 47 5.34 4.21 -2.95
N ILE A 48 5.62 2.90 -2.89
CA ILE A 48 5.34 1.98 -3.98
C ILE A 48 4.38 0.92 -3.47
N LEU A 49 3.19 0.87 -4.09
CA LEU A 49 2.21 -0.16 -3.78
C LEU A 49 2.51 -1.39 -4.64
N ARG A 50 2.67 -2.54 -3.98
CA ARG A 50 2.84 -3.85 -4.63
C ARG A 50 1.55 -4.62 -4.55
N ASP A 51 1.16 -5.25 -5.65
CA ASP A 51 -0.08 -6.03 -5.73
C ASP A 51 -0.12 -7.21 -4.77
N GLY A 52 1.03 -7.76 -4.42
CA GLY A 52 1.12 -8.80 -3.41
C GLY A 52 0.48 -10.12 -3.82
N GLU A 53 -0.10 -10.82 -2.87
CA GLU A 53 -0.66 -12.16 -3.07
C GLU A 53 -2.07 -12.25 -2.48
N MET A 54 -2.98 -12.83 -3.26
CA MET A 54 -4.36 -13.04 -2.82
C MET A 54 -4.49 -14.14 -1.76
N GLY A 55 -3.59 -15.13 -1.78
CA GLY A 55 -3.66 -16.26 -0.87
C GLY A 55 -4.81 -17.20 -1.20
N GLU A 56 -5.11 -18.12 -0.27
CA GLU A 56 -6.21 -19.07 -0.41
C GLU A 56 -7.52 -18.43 0.05
N PRO A 57 -8.58 -18.45 -0.75
CA PRO A 57 -9.85 -17.89 -0.33
C PRO A 57 -10.63 -18.84 0.56
N GLU A 58 -11.49 -18.29 1.40
CA GLU A 58 -12.56 -19.05 2.01
C GLU A 58 -13.76 -19.01 1.07
N VAL A 59 -14.43 -20.14 0.88
CA VAL A 59 -15.54 -20.24 -0.05
C VAL A 59 -16.82 -20.52 0.71
N SER A 60 -17.85 -19.73 0.44
CA SER A 60 -19.20 -19.97 0.95
C SER A 60 -20.14 -20.26 -0.22
N LEU A 61 -21.23 -20.96 0.06
CA LEU A 61 -22.21 -21.34 -0.95
C LEU A 61 -23.53 -20.62 -0.69
N SER A 62 -24.35 -20.56 -1.73
CA SER A 62 -25.73 -20.03 -1.67
C SER A 62 -25.81 -18.53 -1.35
N PRO A 63 -25.22 -17.66 -2.18
CA PRO A 63 -24.53 -17.91 -3.45
C PRO A 63 -23.07 -18.27 -3.25
N LEU A 64 -22.47 -18.89 -4.29
CA LEU A 64 -21.05 -19.17 -4.30
C LEU A 64 -20.26 -17.85 -4.20
N THR A 65 -19.46 -17.74 -3.18
CA THR A 65 -18.71 -16.51 -2.88
C THR A 65 -17.30 -16.86 -2.42
N TYR A 66 -16.33 -16.17 -2.96
CA TYR A 66 -14.92 -16.28 -2.57
C TYR A 66 -14.58 -15.11 -1.67
N HIS A 67 -14.11 -15.41 -0.45
CA HIS A 67 -13.72 -14.40 0.54
C HIS A 67 -12.20 -14.36 0.62
N TRP A 68 -11.62 -13.19 0.34
CA TRP A 68 -10.17 -13.01 0.20
C TRP A 68 -9.60 -12.22 1.36
N GLN A 69 -8.40 -12.61 1.78
CA GLN A 69 -7.51 -11.82 2.64
C GLN A 69 -6.26 -11.52 1.82
N HIS A 70 -6.38 -10.57 0.93
CA HIS A 70 -5.36 -10.24 -0.04
C HIS A 70 -4.26 -9.41 0.62
N GLN A 71 -3.04 -9.95 0.66
CA GLN A 71 -1.90 -9.28 1.25
C GLN A 71 -1.20 -8.43 0.21
N VAL A 72 -1.29 -7.12 0.36
CA VAL A 72 -0.54 -6.16 -0.43
C VAL A 72 0.59 -5.59 0.42
N ALA A 73 1.57 -4.99 -0.21
CA ALA A 73 2.68 -4.36 0.48
C ALA A 73 2.86 -2.93 0.00
N ILE A 74 3.12 -2.03 0.93
CA ILE A 74 3.48 -0.65 0.62
C ILE A 74 4.93 -0.46 1.02
N GLU A 75 5.79 -0.20 0.01
CA GLU A 75 7.20 0.05 0.23
C GLU A 75 7.40 1.55 0.35
N LEU A 76 7.96 1.99 1.47
CA LEU A 76 8.16 3.40 1.78
C LEU A 76 9.65 3.72 1.80
N PHE A 77 10.01 4.84 1.18
CA PHE A 77 11.39 5.32 1.12
C PHE A 77 11.43 6.79 1.50
N VAL A 78 12.35 7.13 2.40
CA VAL A 78 12.58 8.52 2.82
C VAL A 78 14.06 8.82 2.67
N ALA A 79 14.38 9.94 2.03
CA ALA A 79 15.75 10.39 1.83
C ALA A 79 16.01 11.67 2.64
N ASP A 80 17.10 11.66 3.40
CA ASP A 80 17.64 12.83 4.09
C ASP A 80 19.08 12.51 4.49
N ALA A 81 19.97 13.49 4.42
CA ALA A 81 21.36 13.32 4.82
C ALA A 81 21.49 13.14 6.33
N ASP A 82 20.59 13.72 7.10
CA ASP A 82 20.57 13.62 8.56
C ASP A 82 19.75 12.40 9.00
N ALA A 83 20.37 11.49 9.76
CA ALA A 83 19.73 10.26 10.20
C ALA A 83 18.51 10.52 11.08
N SER A 84 18.58 11.49 11.98
CA SER A 84 17.44 11.80 12.86
C SER A 84 16.27 12.40 12.08
N GLU A 85 16.55 13.19 11.05
CA GLU A 85 15.50 13.72 10.16
C GLU A 85 14.86 12.60 9.34
N ARG A 86 15.65 11.62 8.84
CA ARG A 86 15.11 10.46 8.13
C ARG A 86 14.13 9.68 9.01
N ASP A 87 14.53 9.44 10.26
CA ASP A 87 13.69 8.70 11.21
C ASP A 87 12.39 9.45 11.48
N ALA A 88 12.47 10.76 11.71
CA ALA A 88 11.30 11.59 11.97
C ALA A 88 10.36 11.64 10.75
N ARG A 89 10.91 11.74 9.54
CA ARG A 89 10.11 11.76 8.31
C ARG A 89 9.42 10.43 8.06
N MET A 90 10.12 9.32 8.29
CA MET A 90 9.53 7.99 8.14
C MET A 90 8.39 7.80 9.13
N ASP A 91 8.57 8.19 10.39
CA ASP A 91 7.53 8.12 11.40
C ASP A 91 6.31 8.96 11.00
N SER A 92 6.53 10.20 10.58
CA SER A 92 5.45 11.07 10.12
C SER A 92 4.69 10.49 8.93
N LEU A 93 5.41 9.89 7.98
CA LEU A 93 4.80 9.27 6.81
C LEU A 93 3.93 8.08 7.21
N LEU A 94 4.40 7.24 8.11
CA LEU A 94 3.62 6.10 8.62
C LEU A 94 2.36 6.57 9.35
N VAL A 95 2.47 7.60 10.17
CA VAL A 95 1.32 8.16 10.89
C VAL A 95 0.29 8.73 9.91
N GLU A 96 0.75 9.49 8.92
CA GLU A 96 -0.12 10.05 7.89
C GLU A 96 -0.84 8.96 7.09
N LEU A 97 -0.09 7.94 6.66
CA LEU A 97 -0.64 6.82 5.90
C LEU A 97 -1.67 6.04 6.72
N ALA A 98 -1.36 5.75 7.99
CA ALA A 98 -2.29 5.07 8.87
C ALA A 98 -3.58 5.88 9.03
N ALA A 99 -3.47 7.18 9.21
CA ALA A 99 -4.63 8.05 9.34
C ALA A 99 -5.52 8.03 8.09
N LEU A 100 -4.91 8.03 6.90
CA LEU A 100 -5.65 7.97 5.64
C LEU A 100 -6.44 6.67 5.50
N ILE A 101 -5.82 5.54 5.81
CA ILE A 101 -6.48 4.22 5.71
C ILE A 101 -7.54 4.08 6.81
N GLU A 102 -7.24 4.48 8.04
CA GLU A 102 -8.17 4.38 9.16
C GLU A 102 -9.39 5.27 9.00
N ALA A 103 -9.25 6.38 8.30
CA ALA A 103 -10.38 7.26 8.00
C ALA A 103 -11.36 6.65 6.99
N ASP A 104 -10.91 5.67 6.20
CA ASP A 104 -11.74 5.04 5.17
C ASP A 104 -11.30 3.58 4.96
N ARG A 105 -11.55 2.74 5.95
CA ARG A 105 -11.13 1.33 5.93
C ARG A 105 -11.82 0.49 4.87
N THR A 106 -12.96 0.93 4.36
CA THR A 106 -13.66 0.25 3.27
C THR A 106 -13.21 0.73 1.90
N LEU A 107 -12.29 1.69 1.84
CA LEU A 107 -11.78 2.31 0.62
C LEU A 107 -12.93 2.79 -0.30
N GLY A 108 -13.82 3.58 0.29
CA GLY A 108 -14.98 4.11 -0.42
C GLY A 108 -16.08 3.08 -0.65
N GLY A 109 -16.10 2.00 0.13
CA GLY A 109 -17.08 0.92 0.01
C GLY A 109 -16.69 -0.15 -1.01
N VAL A 110 -15.47 -0.09 -1.56
CA VAL A 110 -14.99 -1.06 -2.56
C VAL A 110 -14.64 -2.40 -1.91
N ILE A 111 -14.15 -2.38 -0.68
CA ILE A 111 -13.80 -3.59 0.08
C ILE A 111 -14.54 -3.62 1.40
N GLU A 112 -14.47 -4.76 2.09
CA GLU A 112 -15.09 -4.90 3.40
C GLU A 112 -14.26 -4.21 4.47
N TYR A 113 -12.92 -4.33 4.38
CA TYR A 113 -12.05 -3.85 5.44
C TYR A 113 -10.58 -3.88 5.01
N ALA A 114 -9.82 -2.85 5.36
CA ALA A 114 -8.37 -2.82 5.20
C ALA A 114 -7.71 -2.89 6.58
N ASP A 115 -6.78 -3.83 6.75
CA ASP A 115 -6.08 -4.07 8.00
C ASP A 115 -4.59 -3.82 7.82
N ILE A 116 -4.02 -2.93 8.64
CA ILE A 116 -2.63 -2.53 8.55
C ILE A 116 -1.81 -3.40 9.50
N GLY A 117 -0.78 -4.06 8.97
CA GLY A 117 0.16 -4.82 9.79
C GLY A 117 1.32 -3.96 10.30
N PRO A 118 2.19 -4.53 11.14
CA PRO A 118 3.33 -3.79 11.66
C PRO A 118 4.36 -3.51 10.57
N PRO A 119 4.97 -2.31 10.57
CA PRO A 119 6.00 -1.98 9.59
C PRO A 119 7.28 -2.77 9.83
N LYS A 120 7.97 -3.10 8.75
CA LYS A 120 9.27 -3.78 8.77
C LYS A 120 10.30 -2.83 8.19
N PHE A 121 11.30 -2.46 9.00
CA PHE A 121 12.29 -1.44 8.62
C PHE A 121 13.53 -2.07 8.01
N ASP A 122 14.17 -1.30 7.11
CA ASP A 122 15.47 -1.60 6.51
C ASP A 122 15.55 -2.83 5.60
N GLU A 123 14.42 -3.48 5.29
CA GLU A 123 14.42 -4.67 4.44
C GLU A 123 14.58 -4.35 2.96
N LEU A 124 14.31 -3.10 2.56
CA LEU A 124 14.26 -2.69 1.15
C LEU A 124 15.31 -1.65 0.78
N ALA A 125 16.21 -1.30 1.70
CA ALA A 125 17.20 -0.27 1.43
C ALA A 125 18.03 -0.64 0.20
N PRO A 126 18.11 0.22 -0.82
CA PRO A 126 18.95 -0.05 -2.00
C PRO A 126 20.42 -0.15 -1.60
N ASP A 127 21.14 -1.10 -2.22
CA ASP A 127 22.56 -1.28 -1.96
C ASP A 127 23.36 -0.01 -2.25
N GLY A 128 24.26 0.34 -1.32
CA GLY A 128 25.13 1.50 -1.48
C GLY A 128 24.45 2.85 -1.33
N SER A 129 23.17 2.88 -0.96
CA SER A 129 22.45 4.13 -0.76
C SER A 129 22.56 4.58 0.70
N SER A 130 23.49 5.49 0.97
CA SER A 130 23.49 6.22 2.24
C SER A 130 22.45 7.32 2.19
N GLY A 131 21.77 7.59 3.31
CA GLY A 131 20.78 8.65 3.38
C GLY A 131 19.37 8.26 2.98
N ILE A 132 19.10 6.97 2.73
CA ILE A 132 17.75 6.46 2.45
C ILE A 132 17.35 5.50 3.56
N LYS A 133 16.15 5.71 4.12
CA LYS A 133 15.52 4.77 5.04
C LYS A 133 14.35 4.13 4.31
N ALA A 134 14.25 2.80 4.39
CA ALA A 134 13.18 2.04 3.76
C ALA A 134 12.34 1.31 4.79
N CYS A 135 11.06 1.09 4.45
CA CYS A 135 10.12 0.37 5.29
C CYS A 135 9.14 -0.39 4.41
N LEU A 136 8.81 -1.61 4.81
CA LEU A 136 7.74 -2.40 4.20
C LEU A 136 6.54 -2.38 5.14
N LEU A 137 5.40 -1.89 4.65
CA LEU A 137 4.15 -1.90 5.42
C LEU A 137 3.19 -2.90 4.78
N PRO A 138 2.89 -4.02 5.46
CA PRO A 138 1.90 -4.96 4.95
C PRO A 138 0.48 -4.46 5.23
N VAL A 139 -0.40 -4.64 4.25
CA VAL A 139 -1.82 -4.31 4.39
C VAL A 139 -2.60 -5.51 3.88
N VAL A 140 -3.62 -5.93 4.63
CA VAL A 140 -4.52 -6.99 4.21
C VAL A 140 -5.84 -6.38 3.77
N LEU A 141 -6.23 -6.66 2.52
CA LEU A 141 -7.50 -6.21 1.96
C LEU A 141 -8.50 -7.36 2.04
N HIS A 142 -9.56 -7.16 2.82
CA HIS A 142 -10.65 -8.13 2.96
C HIS A 142 -11.74 -7.78 1.98
N TYR A 143 -11.97 -8.63 0.99
CA TYR A 143 -13.03 -8.44 0.01
C TYR A 143 -13.53 -9.80 -0.50
N SER A 144 -14.66 -9.78 -1.20
CA SER A 144 -15.24 -10.98 -1.76
C SER A 144 -15.49 -10.81 -3.25
N SER A 145 -15.57 -11.94 -3.95
CA SER A 145 -15.86 -11.96 -5.37
C SER A 145 -16.71 -13.19 -5.71
N ALA A 146 -17.39 -13.13 -6.86
CA ALA A 146 -18.25 -14.24 -7.31
C ALA A 146 -17.45 -15.40 -7.87
N GLY A 147 -16.22 -15.17 -8.29
CA GLY A 147 -15.33 -16.20 -8.82
C GLY A 147 -13.88 -15.88 -8.51
N PRO A 148 -12.95 -16.82 -8.76
CA PRO A 148 -11.56 -16.63 -8.35
C PRO A 148 -10.82 -15.53 -9.13
N LEU A 149 -11.30 -15.16 -10.31
CA LEU A 149 -10.64 -14.18 -11.17
C LEU A 149 -11.45 -12.91 -11.43
N ASN A 150 -12.63 -12.79 -10.89
CA ASN A 150 -13.46 -11.60 -11.11
C ASN A 150 -13.73 -10.75 -9.86
#